data_5ce31239572e1a5659720d73eea524af
#
_entry.id   5ce31239572e1a5659720d73eea524af
#
_cell.length_a   1.000
_cell.length_b   1.000
_cell.length_c   1.000
_cell.angle_alpha   90.00
_cell.angle_beta   90.00
_cell.angle_gamma   90.00
#
_symmetry.space_group_name_H-M   'P 1'
#
loop_
_entity.id
_entity.type
_entity.pdbx_description
1 polymer ?
#
loop_
_entity_poly.entity_id
_entity_poly.type
_entity_poly.pdbx_seq_one_letter_code
_entity_poly.pdbx_strand_id
1 'polypeptide(L)'
;VTEAPGEHPIVLATVVARYSHTAFGQRCIEANMGLLRPRCRCFEFTPDDSPAEMAEAILACNPGVVGLGAYIWNADTIRRLARLLKRLRPALWVVVGGPETWSGSAAADYAADYLVRGEGEAAFPTLCVKLLKNAPPQGRMITPPPCDLNTLALPHAASTDEDIAHRVLYVETSRGCLGRCAFCVSAREHKMRFFPLPPFFAAMTALLARGARRFKFVDRTFNARADRFHAVLEFFLERWQPGMELHLELHPELLSDAMVEMLARFPRNGLHLEVGVQSLTPATLDAVQRPQSPDRALTVLHTLRKSTGARVHADLIAGLPGEGLAAFAAGFDRLISTGIPEIQVGILKRLPGSPMDQTPPEGALFSTEPPYEVLQTKELSFFTLQRLKRFSRHFDRYFNCGAFPRAMELVFATKASAFEAFLLLSAETWEATGKSWGLSIETRAACLQRYLEAHTSHDAGNIAQVIADDIARRPRGVAGTDA
;
A
#
# COMPACT_ATOMS: atom_id res chain seq x y z
N VAL A 1 -1.27 -30.87 -17.34
CA VAL A 1 -2.57 -30.99 -18.01
C VAL A 1 -2.47 -30.13 -19.26
N THR A 2 -2.26 -30.75 -20.42
CA THR A 2 -2.23 -30.11 -21.73
C THR A 2 -3.68 -29.83 -22.14
N GLU A 3 -4.20 -28.68 -21.74
CA GLU A 3 -5.35 -28.10 -22.44
C GLU A 3 -4.89 -27.78 -23.88
N ALA A 4 -5.70 -28.13 -24.88
CA ALA A 4 -5.50 -27.74 -26.26
C ALA A 4 -5.23 -26.22 -26.34
N PRO A 5 -4.42 -25.73 -27.31
CA PRO A 5 -4.06 -24.31 -27.42
C PRO A 5 -5.34 -23.48 -27.42
N GLY A 6 -5.61 -22.85 -26.28
CA GLY A 6 -6.92 -22.34 -25.92
C GLY A 6 -7.25 -21.07 -26.69
N GLU A 7 -8.54 -20.88 -26.88
CA GLU A 7 -9.21 -19.75 -27.50
C GLU A 7 -9.09 -18.42 -26.72
N HIS A 8 -7.97 -18.16 -26.04
CA HIS A 8 -7.76 -16.93 -25.28
C HIS A 8 -6.74 -15.99 -25.96
N PRO A 9 -7.16 -15.26 -27.01
CA PRO A 9 -6.26 -14.36 -27.74
C PRO A 9 -5.79 -13.18 -26.93
N ILE A 10 -6.34 -12.97 -25.72
CA ILE A 10 -5.96 -11.89 -24.81
C ILE A 10 -5.57 -12.48 -23.44
N VAL A 11 -4.41 -12.09 -22.94
CA VAL A 11 -3.98 -12.39 -21.58
C VAL A 11 -3.74 -11.10 -20.81
N LEU A 12 -4.27 -11.02 -19.58
CA LEU A 12 -3.91 -10.02 -18.59
C LEU A 12 -3.07 -10.70 -17.51
N ALA A 13 -1.93 -10.11 -17.16
CA ALA A 13 -1.06 -10.66 -16.13
C ALA A 13 -0.41 -9.56 -15.26
N THR A 14 -0.22 -9.85 -14.00
CA THR A 14 0.56 -9.03 -13.08
C THR A 14 1.16 -9.90 -11.97
N VAL A 15 2.14 -9.34 -11.24
CA VAL A 15 2.70 -9.95 -10.04
C VAL A 15 2.17 -9.18 -8.84
N VAL A 16 1.42 -9.82 -7.96
CA VAL A 16 0.92 -9.23 -6.72
C VAL A 16 2.05 -9.09 -5.70
N ALA A 17 1.96 -8.14 -4.79
CA ALA A 17 2.98 -7.93 -3.77
C ALA A 17 3.05 -9.09 -2.75
N ARG A 18 1.90 -9.71 -2.47
CA ARG A 18 1.73 -10.87 -1.59
C ARG A 18 0.49 -11.66 -2.02
N TYR A 19 0.48 -12.96 -1.77
CA TYR A 19 -0.69 -13.82 -2.05
C TYR A 19 -2.00 -13.32 -1.42
N SER A 20 -1.93 -12.73 -0.22
CA SER A 20 -3.11 -12.18 0.46
C SER A 20 -3.76 -10.97 -0.24
N HIS A 21 -3.16 -10.45 -1.30
CA HIS A 21 -3.64 -9.30 -2.06
C HIS A 21 -4.14 -9.73 -3.43
N THR A 22 -5.27 -9.19 -3.88
CA THR A 22 -5.79 -9.40 -5.24
C THR A 22 -5.27 -8.31 -6.18
N ALA A 23 -5.14 -8.62 -7.46
CA ALA A 23 -4.75 -7.66 -8.49
C ALA A 23 -5.92 -6.76 -8.89
N PHE A 24 -6.35 -5.86 -7.99
CA PHE A 24 -7.57 -5.07 -8.14
C PHE A 24 -7.67 -4.32 -9.48
N GLY A 25 -6.62 -3.59 -9.89
CA GLY A 25 -6.61 -2.87 -11.17
C GLY A 25 -6.75 -3.77 -12.38
N GLN A 26 -6.15 -4.96 -12.38
CA GLN A 26 -6.32 -5.96 -13.44
C GLN A 26 -7.76 -6.46 -13.49
N ARG A 27 -8.36 -6.75 -12.34
CA ARG A 27 -9.77 -7.20 -12.24
C ARG A 27 -10.75 -6.12 -12.68
N CYS A 28 -10.47 -4.84 -12.43
CA CYS A 28 -11.24 -3.72 -12.99
C CYS A 28 -11.21 -3.72 -14.53
N ILE A 29 -10.04 -3.94 -15.14
CA ILE A 29 -9.92 -4.04 -16.59
C ILE A 29 -10.71 -5.27 -17.09
N GLU A 30 -10.54 -6.43 -16.49
CA GLU A 30 -11.24 -7.67 -16.86
C GLU A 30 -12.77 -7.50 -16.84
N ALA A 31 -13.30 -6.88 -15.78
CA ALA A 31 -14.74 -6.63 -15.64
C ALA A 31 -15.29 -5.75 -16.77
N ASN A 32 -14.44 -4.91 -17.37
CA ASN A 32 -14.80 -3.94 -18.41
C ASN A 32 -14.36 -4.38 -19.82
N MET A 33 -13.95 -5.65 -20.01
CA MET A 33 -13.58 -6.19 -21.33
C MET A 33 -14.79 -6.37 -22.29
N GLY A 34 -16.02 -6.22 -21.80
CA GLY A 34 -17.24 -6.37 -22.62
C GLY A 34 -17.29 -7.72 -23.35
N LEU A 35 -17.51 -7.71 -24.66
CA LEU A 35 -17.55 -8.91 -25.49
C LEU A 35 -16.22 -9.69 -25.57
N LEU A 36 -15.12 -9.06 -25.20
CA LEU A 36 -13.80 -9.71 -25.17
C LEU A 36 -13.55 -10.51 -23.88
N ARG A 37 -14.38 -10.33 -22.84
CA ARG A 37 -14.17 -10.99 -21.55
C ARG A 37 -14.06 -12.52 -21.63
N PRO A 38 -14.91 -13.26 -22.36
CA PRO A 38 -14.78 -14.71 -22.50
C PRO A 38 -13.51 -15.15 -23.22
N ARG A 39 -12.86 -14.23 -23.95
CA ARG A 39 -11.61 -14.45 -24.69
C ARG A 39 -10.38 -13.94 -23.95
N CYS A 40 -10.54 -13.47 -22.72
CA CYS A 40 -9.47 -12.94 -21.86
C CYS A 40 -9.17 -13.93 -20.74
N ARG A 41 -7.89 -14.30 -20.59
CA ARG A 41 -7.38 -15.07 -19.44
C ARG A 41 -6.60 -14.14 -18.52
N CYS A 42 -6.84 -14.25 -17.21
CA CYS A 42 -6.14 -13.45 -16.20
C CYS A 42 -5.20 -14.32 -15.37
N PHE A 43 -3.99 -13.81 -15.10
CA PHE A 43 -3.01 -14.40 -14.20
C PHE A 43 -2.61 -13.41 -13.12
N GLU A 44 -2.63 -13.85 -11.87
CA GLU A 44 -2.09 -13.16 -10.71
C GLU A 44 -0.91 -13.98 -10.18
N PHE A 45 0.30 -13.65 -10.63
CA PHE A 45 1.53 -14.28 -10.19
C PHE A 45 1.98 -13.73 -8.84
N THR A 46 2.86 -14.46 -8.17
CA THR A 46 3.49 -14.07 -6.92
C THR A 46 4.97 -13.72 -7.14
N PRO A 47 5.67 -13.10 -6.17
CA PRO A 47 7.10 -12.84 -6.28
C PRO A 47 7.98 -14.10 -6.40
N ASP A 48 7.44 -15.27 -6.03
CA ASP A 48 8.15 -16.55 -6.10
C ASP A 48 8.17 -17.13 -7.53
N ASP A 49 7.22 -16.70 -8.39
CA ASP A 49 7.16 -17.13 -9.78
C ASP A 49 8.28 -16.47 -10.60
N SER A 50 9.04 -17.25 -11.35
CA SER A 50 10.08 -16.73 -12.24
C SER A 50 9.49 -16.17 -13.54
N PRO A 51 10.15 -15.18 -14.20
CA PRO A 51 9.71 -14.69 -15.50
C PRO A 51 9.57 -15.78 -16.57
N ALA A 52 10.31 -16.90 -16.46
CA ALA A 52 10.23 -18.01 -17.41
C ALA A 52 8.94 -18.82 -17.19
N GLU A 53 8.58 -19.15 -15.97
CA GLU A 53 7.33 -19.83 -15.61
C GLU A 53 6.11 -18.97 -15.97
N MET A 54 6.18 -17.65 -15.69
CA MET A 54 5.14 -16.71 -16.10
C MET A 54 4.97 -16.70 -17.62
N ALA A 55 6.09 -16.65 -18.39
CA ALA A 55 6.04 -16.66 -19.86
C ALA A 55 5.49 -17.97 -20.40
N GLU A 56 5.83 -19.11 -19.81
CA GLU A 56 5.29 -20.42 -20.15
C GLU A 56 3.77 -20.45 -19.99
N ALA A 57 3.27 -20.06 -18.82
CA ALA A 57 1.83 -20.02 -18.54
C ALA A 57 1.07 -19.07 -19.49
N ILE A 58 1.63 -17.90 -19.78
CA ILE A 58 1.05 -16.92 -20.71
C ILE A 58 1.03 -17.47 -22.13
N LEU A 59 2.14 -17.99 -22.63
CA LEU A 59 2.28 -18.46 -24.00
C LEU A 59 1.50 -19.75 -24.27
N ALA A 60 1.24 -20.58 -23.25
CA ALA A 60 0.37 -21.73 -23.33
C ALA A 60 -1.07 -21.36 -23.73
N CYS A 61 -1.52 -20.15 -23.44
CA CYS A 61 -2.82 -19.62 -23.88
C CYS A 61 -2.84 -19.23 -25.36
N ASN A 62 -1.71 -19.25 -26.07
CA ASN A 62 -1.53 -18.81 -27.45
C ASN A 62 -2.08 -17.38 -27.72
N PRO A 63 -1.71 -16.35 -26.91
CA PRO A 63 -2.27 -15.01 -27.04
C PRO A 63 -1.76 -14.26 -28.27
N GLY A 64 -2.62 -13.38 -28.82
CA GLY A 64 -2.23 -12.33 -29.77
C GLY A 64 -1.89 -11.01 -29.05
N VAL A 65 -2.47 -10.78 -27.87
CA VAL A 65 -2.24 -9.58 -27.04
C VAL A 65 -2.02 -9.98 -25.60
N VAL A 66 -0.98 -9.43 -24.96
CA VAL A 66 -0.70 -9.57 -23.53
C VAL A 66 -0.67 -8.21 -22.87
N GLY A 67 -1.53 -7.99 -21.85
CA GLY A 67 -1.51 -6.82 -20.98
C GLY A 67 -0.78 -7.13 -19.66
N LEU A 68 0.22 -6.33 -19.32
CA LEU A 68 1.03 -6.50 -18.12
C LEU A 68 0.82 -5.31 -17.17
N GLY A 69 0.47 -5.60 -15.91
CA GLY A 69 0.31 -4.60 -14.86
C GLY A 69 1.63 -4.31 -14.15
N ALA A 70 2.18 -3.09 -14.32
CA ALA A 70 3.45 -2.67 -13.75
C ALA A 70 3.24 -1.72 -12.56
N TYR A 71 3.79 -2.12 -11.41
CA TYR A 71 3.76 -1.41 -10.14
C TYR A 71 5.17 -1.32 -9.56
N ILE A 72 5.39 -0.44 -8.61
CA ILE A 72 6.70 -0.23 -7.98
C ILE A 72 7.34 -1.51 -7.41
N TRP A 73 6.56 -2.46 -6.93
CA TRP A 73 7.05 -3.72 -6.35
C TRP A 73 7.37 -4.80 -7.38
N ASN A 74 6.85 -4.69 -8.60
CA ASN A 74 7.04 -5.71 -9.65
C ASN A 74 7.68 -5.18 -10.93
N ALA A 75 8.07 -3.91 -10.97
CA ALA A 75 8.55 -3.24 -12.19
C ALA A 75 9.66 -4.01 -12.90
N ASP A 76 10.68 -4.49 -12.16
CA ASP A 76 11.79 -5.24 -12.73
C ASP A 76 11.37 -6.60 -13.27
N THR A 77 10.52 -7.31 -12.56
CA THR A 77 9.97 -8.60 -13.01
C THR A 77 9.16 -8.42 -14.28
N ILE A 78 8.32 -7.40 -14.36
CA ILE A 78 7.51 -7.09 -15.56
C ILE A 78 8.41 -6.67 -16.74
N ARG A 79 9.49 -5.90 -16.52
CA ARG A 79 10.48 -5.58 -17.58
C ARG A 79 11.13 -6.84 -18.15
N ARG A 80 11.57 -7.75 -17.28
CA ARG A 80 12.16 -9.04 -17.67
C ARG A 80 11.17 -9.91 -18.42
N LEU A 81 9.95 -10.02 -17.92
CA LEU A 81 8.87 -10.78 -18.56
C LEU A 81 8.53 -10.24 -19.94
N ALA A 82 8.35 -8.92 -20.09
CA ALA A 82 8.06 -8.29 -21.37
C ALA A 82 9.17 -8.56 -22.42
N ARG A 83 10.45 -8.42 -22.01
CA ARG A 83 11.60 -8.75 -22.89
C ARG A 83 11.60 -10.23 -23.30
N LEU A 84 11.31 -11.14 -22.36
CA LEU A 84 11.27 -12.57 -22.65
C LEU A 84 10.15 -12.92 -23.63
N LEU A 85 8.94 -12.42 -23.40
CA LEU A 85 7.79 -12.61 -24.30
C LEU A 85 8.08 -12.12 -25.71
N LYS A 86 8.67 -10.94 -25.87
CA LYS A 86 9.04 -10.38 -27.18
C LYS A 86 10.16 -11.19 -27.88
N ARG A 87 11.10 -11.78 -27.12
CA ARG A 87 12.14 -12.65 -27.69
C ARG A 87 11.57 -13.99 -28.15
N LEU A 88 10.66 -14.59 -27.38
CA LEU A 88 10.06 -15.89 -27.70
C LEU A 88 9.02 -15.78 -28.82
N ARG A 89 8.29 -14.68 -28.87
CA ARG A 89 7.25 -14.43 -29.88
C ARG A 89 7.26 -12.96 -30.30
N PRO A 90 8.12 -12.58 -31.28
CA PRO A 90 8.26 -11.19 -31.75
C PRO A 90 6.95 -10.53 -32.22
N ALA A 91 6.05 -11.33 -32.83
CA ALA A 91 4.75 -10.87 -33.32
C ALA A 91 3.68 -10.65 -32.22
N LEU A 92 3.97 -11.07 -30.99
CA LEU A 92 3.04 -10.89 -29.86
C LEU A 92 2.94 -9.39 -29.51
N TRP A 93 1.71 -8.87 -29.43
CA TRP A 93 1.48 -7.53 -28.94
C TRP A 93 1.61 -7.50 -27.41
N VAL A 94 2.59 -6.76 -26.90
CA VAL A 94 2.80 -6.57 -25.46
C VAL A 94 2.40 -5.15 -25.09
N VAL A 95 1.45 -5.04 -24.16
CA VAL A 95 0.91 -3.78 -23.62
C VAL A 95 1.25 -3.71 -22.14
N VAL A 96 1.86 -2.63 -21.66
CA VAL A 96 2.13 -2.41 -20.24
C VAL A 96 1.28 -1.25 -19.74
N GLY A 97 0.59 -1.46 -18.62
CA GLY A 97 -0.19 -0.45 -17.90
C GLY A 97 0.22 -0.35 -16.43
N GLY A 98 -0.43 0.54 -15.70
CA GLY A 98 -0.20 0.75 -14.27
C GLY A 98 0.69 1.95 -13.94
N PRO A 99 0.91 2.23 -12.64
CA PRO A 99 1.61 3.44 -12.19
C PRO A 99 3.00 3.65 -12.76
N GLU A 100 3.73 2.58 -13.04
CA GLU A 100 5.10 2.63 -13.57
C GLU A 100 5.20 3.21 -14.99
N THR A 101 4.11 3.24 -15.75
CA THR A 101 4.11 3.83 -17.10
C THR A 101 4.25 5.36 -17.12
N TRP A 102 4.13 6.00 -15.95
CA TRP A 102 4.30 7.46 -15.81
C TRP A 102 5.76 7.89 -15.71
N SER A 103 6.69 6.99 -15.41
CA SER A 103 8.11 7.29 -15.44
C SER A 103 8.58 7.59 -16.86
N GLY A 104 9.21 8.76 -17.07
CA GLY A 104 9.70 9.17 -18.38
C GLY A 104 10.77 8.22 -18.94
N SER A 105 11.83 7.97 -18.18
CA SER A 105 12.96 7.11 -18.57
C SER A 105 12.65 5.63 -18.37
N ALA A 106 12.08 5.24 -17.23
CA ALA A 106 11.80 3.83 -16.94
C ALA A 106 10.68 3.23 -17.82
N ALA A 107 9.76 4.05 -18.33
CA ALA A 107 8.77 3.61 -19.32
C ALA A 107 9.41 3.20 -20.65
N ALA A 108 10.55 3.81 -21.02
CA ALA A 108 11.28 3.45 -22.21
C ALA A 108 11.86 2.03 -22.15
N ASP A 109 12.20 1.53 -20.96
CA ASP A 109 12.87 0.25 -20.74
C ASP A 109 11.94 -0.98 -20.85
N TYR A 110 10.62 -0.78 -20.89
CA TYR A 110 9.71 -1.88 -21.18
C TYR A 110 9.79 -2.26 -22.66
N ALA A 111 10.10 -3.53 -22.94
CA ALA A 111 10.02 -4.10 -24.28
C ALA A 111 8.55 -4.34 -24.66
N ALA A 112 7.75 -3.26 -24.62
CA ALA A 112 6.32 -3.28 -24.91
C ALA A 112 6.02 -2.51 -26.20
N ASP A 113 5.02 -2.94 -26.94
CA ASP A 113 4.54 -2.24 -28.13
C ASP A 113 3.74 -1.00 -27.73
N TYR A 114 2.97 -1.09 -26.65
CA TYR A 114 2.14 0.00 -26.13
C TYR A 114 2.29 0.17 -24.63
N LEU A 115 2.17 1.43 -24.18
CA LEU A 115 2.11 1.82 -22.76
C LEU A 115 0.79 2.54 -22.51
N VAL A 116 0.01 2.09 -21.54
CA VAL A 116 -1.26 2.75 -21.15
C VAL A 116 -1.03 3.53 -19.86
N ARG A 117 -1.16 4.86 -19.94
CA ARG A 117 -1.08 5.79 -18.80
C ARG A 117 -2.46 6.16 -18.32
N GLY A 118 -2.77 5.88 -17.06
CA GLY A 118 -4.09 6.18 -16.48
C GLY A 118 -5.00 4.96 -16.41
N GLU A 119 -6.29 5.19 -16.52
CA GLU A 119 -7.31 4.16 -16.35
C GLU A 119 -7.39 3.23 -17.56
N GLY A 120 -7.23 1.94 -17.30
CA GLY A 120 -7.14 0.91 -18.34
C GLY A 120 -8.49 0.32 -18.79
N GLU A 121 -9.57 0.55 -18.04
CA GLU A 121 -10.86 -0.14 -18.21
C GLU A 121 -11.50 0.09 -19.58
N ALA A 122 -11.37 1.28 -20.15
CA ALA A 122 -11.85 1.59 -21.50
C ALA A 122 -10.74 1.49 -22.54
N ALA A 123 -9.50 1.86 -22.17
CA ALA A 123 -8.39 1.95 -23.10
C ALA A 123 -7.89 0.58 -23.56
N PHE A 124 -7.70 -0.37 -22.62
CA PHE A 124 -7.15 -1.68 -22.94
C PHE A 124 -8.08 -2.52 -23.83
N PRO A 125 -9.41 -2.67 -23.55
CA PRO A 125 -10.30 -3.36 -24.46
C PRO A 125 -10.36 -2.75 -25.85
N THR A 126 -10.39 -1.40 -25.94
CA THR A 126 -10.37 -0.70 -27.23
C THR A 126 -9.10 -0.98 -28.02
N LEU A 127 -7.95 -0.99 -27.33
CA LEU A 127 -6.67 -1.34 -27.95
C LEU A 127 -6.67 -2.79 -28.43
N CYS A 128 -7.14 -3.74 -27.63
CA CYS A 128 -7.23 -5.16 -28.00
C CYS A 128 -8.03 -5.37 -29.29
N VAL A 129 -9.19 -4.70 -29.42
CA VAL A 129 -9.99 -4.78 -30.66
C VAL A 129 -9.19 -4.36 -31.88
N LYS A 130 -8.44 -3.26 -31.79
CA LYS A 130 -7.60 -2.77 -32.91
C LYS A 130 -6.47 -3.72 -33.24
N LEU A 131 -5.76 -4.21 -32.21
CA LEU A 131 -4.59 -5.10 -32.39
C LEU A 131 -5.02 -6.45 -32.99
N LEU A 132 -6.12 -7.03 -32.50
CA LEU A 132 -6.64 -8.30 -33.03
C LEU A 132 -7.17 -8.18 -34.48
N LYS A 133 -7.49 -6.96 -34.93
CA LYS A 133 -7.86 -6.66 -36.33
C LYS A 133 -6.67 -6.24 -37.20
N ASN A 134 -5.44 -6.34 -36.69
CA ASN A 134 -4.23 -5.85 -37.37
C ASN A 134 -4.31 -4.36 -37.79
N ALA A 135 -4.98 -3.53 -36.97
CA ALA A 135 -5.12 -2.10 -37.17
C ALA A 135 -4.50 -1.33 -35.98
N PRO A 136 -3.17 -1.47 -35.75
CA PRO A 136 -2.52 -0.86 -34.59
C PRO A 136 -2.62 0.67 -34.64
N PRO A 137 -2.91 1.35 -33.51
CA PRO A 137 -2.89 2.80 -33.47
C PRO A 137 -1.47 3.34 -33.61
N GLN A 138 -1.36 4.58 -34.10
CA GLN A 138 -0.09 5.28 -34.14
C GLN A 138 0.37 5.69 -32.74
N GLY A 139 1.70 5.70 -32.55
CA GLY A 139 2.31 6.06 -31.28
C GLY A 139 2.27 4.94 -30.25
N ARG A 140 3.30 4.90 -29.41
CA ARG A 140 3.48 3.86 -28.36
C ARG A 140 2.74 4.17 -27.09
N MET A 141 2.54 5.47 -26.77
CA MET A 141 1.92 5.94 -25.54
C MET A 141 0.44 6.22 -25.73
N ILE A 142 -0.39 5.59 -24.91
CA ILE A 142 -1.84 5.79 -24.88
C ILE A 142 -2.19 6.42 -23.53
N THR A 143 -2.72 7.64 -23.56
CA THR A 143 -3.18 8.33 -22.35
C THR A 143 -4.68 8.62 -22.53
N PRO A 144 -5.55 7.72 -22.05
CA PRO A 144 -6.99 7.91 -22.16
C PRO A 144 -7.48 9.03 -21.23
N PRO A 145 -8.62 9.65 -21.54
CA PRO A 145 -9.32 10.46 -20.56
C PRO A 145 -9.78 9.58 -19.39
N PRO A 146 -10.02 10.16 -18.19
CA PRO A 146 -10.63 9.45 -17.09
C PRO A 146 -11.96 8.81 -17.46
N CYS A 147 -12.20 7.57 -17.02
CA CYS A 147 -13.44 6.85 -17.28
C CYS A 147 -14.65 7.51 -16.57
N ASP A 148 -15.82 7.43 -17.16
CA ASP A 148 -17.06 7.73 -16.44
C ASP A 148 -17.39 6.56 -15.49
N LEU A 149 -17.27 6.82 -14.17
CA LEU A 149 -17.48 5.80 -13.14
C LEU A 149 -18.93 5.26 -13.09
N ASN A 150 -19.89 5.98 -13.69
CA ASN A 150 -21.28 5.50 -13.79
C ASN A 150 -21.44 4.36 -14.78
N THR A 151 -20.50 4.21 -15.71
CA THR A 151 -20.57 3.18 -16.77
C THR A 151 -19.68 1.97 -16.52
N LEU A 152 -18.79 2.05 -15.51
CA LEU A 152 -17.86 0.97 -15.23
C LEU A 152 -18.55 -0.20 -14.50
N ALA A 153 -18.27 -1.40 -14.97
CA ALA A 153 -18.60 -2.63 -14.26
C ALA A 153 -17.63 -2.81 -13.08
N LEU A 154 -18.18 -3.13 -11.90
CA LEU A 154 -17.39 -3.42 -10.71
C LEU A 154 -16.75 -4.82 -10.81
N PRO A 155 -15.50 -5.01 -10.32
CA PRO A 155 -14.75 -6.26 -10.51
C PRO A 155 -15.18 -7.41 -9.60
N HIS A 156 -16.07 -7.17 -8.66
CA HIS A 156 -16.34 -8.08 -7.53
C HIS A 156 -17.02 -9.39 -7.93
N ALA A 157 -17.70 -9.43 -9.07
CA ALA A 157 -18.26 -10.68 -9.62
C ALA A 157 -17.18 -11.71 -10.02
N ALA A 158 -15.96 -11.27 -10.26
CA ALA A 158 -14.82 -12.12 -10.59
C ALA A 158 -14.10 -12.70 -9.35
N SER A 159 -14.47 -12.28 -8.12
CA SER A 159 -13.88 -12.82 -6.89
C SER A 159 -14.28 -14.29 -6.74
N THR A 160 -13.26 -15.15 -6.60
CA THR A 160 -13.45 -16.59 -6.37
C THR A 160 -13.76 -16.87 -4.89
N ASP A 161 -14.21 -18.08 -4.57
CA ASP A 161 -14.42 -18.49 -3.17
C ASP A 161 -13.07 -18.57 -2.42
N GLU A 162 -11.99 -18.91 -3.11
CA GLU A 162 -10.62 -18.85 -2.60
C GLU A 162 -10.23 -17.42 -2.21
N ASP A 163 -10.53 -16.42 -3.05
CA ASP A 163 -10.28 -15.01 -2.70
C ASP A 163 -11.04 -14.60 -1.46
N ILE A 164 -12.32 -14.99 -1.37
CA ILE A 164 -13.21 -14.64 -0.25
C ILE A 164 -12.70 -15.26 1.06
N ALA A 165 -12.21 -16.49 1.01
CA ALA A 165 -11.74 -17.22 2.18
C ALA A 165 -10.37 -16.71 2.67
N HIS A 166 -9.43 -16.41 1.76
CA HIS A 166 -8.01 -16.25 2.10
C HIS A 166 -7.41 -14.88 1.80
N ARG A 167 -8.10 -14.03 1.01
CA ARG A 167 -7.54 -12.75 0.58
C ARG A 167 -8.30 -11.55 1.14
N VAL A 168 -7.66 -10.40 1.13
CA VAL A 168 -8.28 -9.10 1.39
C VAL A 168 -8.95 -8.62 0.10
N LEU A 169 -10.23 -8.35 0.16
CA LEU A 169 -10.98 -7.84 -0.99
C LEU A 169 -10.82 -6.32 -1.09
N TYR A 170 -10.19 -5.87 -2.17
CA TYR A 170 -10.09 -4.46 -2.46
C TYR A 170 -11.41 -3.94 -3.03
N VAL A 171 -11.87 -2.80 -2.54
CA VAL A 171 -13.08 -2.13 -2.97
C VAL A 171 -12.83 -0.63 -3.13
N GLU A 172 -13.58 0.03 -4.00
CA GLU A 172 -13.49 1.47 -4.18
C GLU A 172 -14.88 2.11 -4.30
N THR A 173 -15.03 3.29 -3.71
CA THR A 173 -16.22 4.15 -3.86
C THR A 173 -15.88 5.47 -4.53
N SER A 174 -14.59 5.80 -4.64
CA SER A 174 -14.12 7.02 -5.27
C SER A 174 -12.73 6.88 -5.88
N ARG A 175 -12.43 7.71 -6.87
CA ARG A 175 -11.11 7.91 -7.48
C ARG A 175 -10.69 9.37 -7.40
N GLY A 176 -9.38 9.62 -7.35
CA GLY A 176 -8.78 10.93 -7.15
C GLY A 176 -8.61 11.26 -5.67
N CYS A 177 -8.05 12.43 -5.39
CA CYS A 177 -7.81 12.94 -4.04
C CYS A 177 -7.97 14.46 -4.00
N LEU A 178 -8.44 15.02 -2.89
CA LEU A 178 -8.48 16.46 -2.66
C LEU A 178 -7.09 17.07 -2.41
N GLY A 179 -6.14 16.23 -1.93
CA GLY A 179 -4.78 16.63 -1.63
C GLY A 179 -3.93 16.84 -2.89
N ARG A 180 -2.96 17.74 -2.79
CA ARG A 180 -1.95 18.04 -3.83
C ARG A 180 -0.55 17.67 -3.37
N CYS A 181 -0.44 16.70 -2.44
CA CYS A 181 0.84 16.35 -1.83
C CYS A 181 1.90 16.04 -2.89
N ALA A 182 3.02 16.76 -2.83
CA ALA A 182 4.07 16.71 -3.86
C ALA A 182 4.65 15.28 -4.08
N PHE A 183 4.69 14.46 -3.03
CA PHE A 183 5.20 13.09 -3.08
C PHE A 183 4.18 12.05 -3.58
N CYS A 184 2.90 12.42 -3.72
CA CYS A 184 1.83 11.46 -3.93
C CYS A 184 1.42 11.37 -5.41
N VAL A 185 1.28 10.14 -5.91
CA VAL A 185 0.78 9.88 -7.27
C VAL A 185 -0.67 10.30 -7.47
N SER A 186 -1.48 10.31 -6.39
CA SER A 186 -2.88 10.74 -6.46
C SER A 186 -3.04 12.24 -6.67
N ALA A 187 -1.97 13.03 -6.48
CA ALA A 187 -1.97 14.46 -6.81
C ALA A 187 -2.11 14.74 -8.31
N ARG A 188 -2.04 13.74 -9.18
CA ARG A 188 -2.33 13.87 -10.61
C ARG A 188 -3.81 14.11 -10.91
N GLU A 189 -4.69 13.55 -10.08
CA GLU A 189 -6.14 13.65 -10.23
C GLU A 189 -6.71 14.56 -9.15
N HIS A 190 -6.75 15.88 -9.44
CA HIS A 190 -7.23 16.87 -8.49
C HIS A 190 -8.75 16.87 -8.27
N LYS A 191 -9.50 16.14 -9.09
CA LYS A 191 -10.95 16.06 -8.99
C LYS A 191 -11.35 14.68 -8.52
N MET A 192 -11.98 14.60 -7.36
CA MET A 192 -12.60 13.37 -6.93
C MET A 192 -13.81 13.02 -7.79
N ARG A 193 -13.89 11.76 -8.17
CA ARG A 193 -15.00 11.14 -8.89
C ARG A 193 -15.54 10.00 -8.05
N PHE A 194 -16.84 9.77 -8.08
CA PHE A 194 -17.50 8.82 -7.19
C PHE A 194 -18.27 7.78 -7.99
N PHE A 195 -18.14 6.52 -7.59
CA PHE A 195 -19.00 5.45 -8.10
C PHE A 195 -20.43 5.62 -7.58
N PRO A 196 -21.46 5.24 -8.34
CA PRO A 196 -22.82 5.17 -7.83
C PRO A 196 -22.92 4.14 -6.69
N LEU A 197 -23.52 4.53 -5.57
CA LEU A 197 -23.65 3.66 -4.39
C LEU A 197 -24.59 2.45 -4.61
N PRO A 198 -25.71 2.53 -5.34
CA PRO A 198 -26.60 1.37 -5.50
C PRO A 198 -25.91 0.15 -6.11
N PRO A 199 -25.17 0.24 -7.23
CA PRO A 199 -24.42 -0.89 -7.76
C PRO A 199 -23.32 -1.39 -6.80
N PHE A 200 -22.65 -0.48 -6.10
CA PHE A 200 -21.65 -0.83 -5.09
C PHE A 200 -22.29 -1.65 -3.96
N PHE A 201 -23.40 -1.21 -3.40
CA PHE A 201 -24.10 -1.95 -2.34
C PHE A 201 -24.63 -3.31 -2.81
N ALA A 202 -25.11 -3.43 -4.04
CA ALA A 202 -25.51 -4.70 -4.60
C ALA A 202 -24.32 -5.69 -4.69
N ALA A 203 -23.16 -5.22 -5.15
CA ALA A 203 -21.94 -6.02 -5.22
C ALA A 203 -21.45 -6.44 -3.83
N MET A 204 -21.46 -5.52 -2.85
CA MET A 204 -21.08 -5.84 -1.46
C MET A 204 -22.05 -6.83 -0.81
N THR A 205 -23.35 -6.70 -1.07
CA THR A 205 -24.36 -7.66 -0.59
C THR A 205 -24.07 -9.07 -1.12
N ALA A 206 -23.75 -9.20 -2.40
CA ALA A 206 -23.38 -10.47 -3.01
C ALA A 206 -22.10 -11.08 -2.39
N LEU A 207 -21.08 -10.28 -2.15
CA LEU A 207 -19.85 -10.72 -1.49
C LEU A 207 -20.09 -11.16 -0.04
N LEU A 208 -20.85 -10.39 0.73
CA LEU A 208 -21.21 -10.71 2.12
C LEU A 208 -22.01 -12.01 2.20
N ALA A 209 -22.95 -12.24 1.28
CA ALA A 209 -23.73 -13.49 1.19
C ALA A 209 -22.83 -14.71 0.90
N ARG A 210 -21.73 -14.54 0.16
CA ARG A 210 -20.71 -15.58 -0.10
C ARG A 210 -19.70 -15.73 1.05
N GLY A 211 -19.81 -14.97 2.13
CA GLY A 211 -18.94 -15.09 3.30
C GLY A 211 -17.75 -14.15 3.35
N ALA A 212 -17.68 -13.13 2.50
CA ALA A 212 -16.61 -12.13 2.57
C ALA A 212 -16.60 -11.40 3.92
N ARG A 213 -15.41 -11.17 4.49
CA ARG A 213 -15.23 -10.54 5.80
C ARG A 213 -14.20 -9.42 5.80
N ARG A 214 -13.19 -9.44 4.94
CA ARG A 214 -12.08 -8.49 4.96
C ARG A 214 -12.10 -7.60 3.74
N PHE A 215 -12.35 -6.30 3.94
CA PHE A 215 -12.44 -5.31 2.88
C PHE A 215 -11.40 -4.21 3.09
N LYS A 216 -10.62 -3.89 2.07
CA LYS A 216 -9.75 -2.72 2.04
C LYS A 216 -10.24 -1.74 1.00
N PHE A 217 -10.66 -0.55 1.45
CA PHE A 217 -11.00 0.55 0.56
C PHE A 217 -9.72 1.17 -0.01
N VAL A 218 -9.70 1.35 -1.33
CA VAL A 218 -8.58 2.02 -2.02
C VAL A 218 -8.84 3.51 -2.26
N ASP A 219 -9.92 4.01 -1.71
CA ASP A 219 -10.27 5.44 -1.66
C ASP A 219 -9.17 6.20 -0.92
N ARG A 220 -8.50 7.16 -1.58
CA ARG A 220 -7.36 7.91 -1.03
C ARG A 220 -7.73 8.88 0.09
N THR A 221 -9.02 9.19 0.23
CA THR A 221 -9.58 10.00 1.30
C THR A 221 -11.01 9.57 1.50
N PHE A 222 -11.21 8.49 2.24
CA PHE A 222 -12.53 7.89 2.42
C PHE A 222 -13.53 8.86 3.08
N ASN A 223 -13.04 9.73 3.95
CA ASN A 223 -13.84 10.76 4.63
C ASN A 223 -13.94 12.10 3.87
N ALA A 224 -13.70 12.10 2.54
CA ALA A 224 -13.80 13.34 1.75
C ALA A 224 -15.21 13.91 1.65
N ARG A 225 -16.23 13.05 1.73
CA ARG A 225 -17.65 13.44 1.67
C ARG A 225 -18.44 12.78 2.80
N ALA A 226 -19.03 13.60 3.68
CA ALA A 226 -19.73 13.14 4.88
C ALA A 226 -20.94 12.25 4.55
N ASP A 227 -21.74 12.62 3.54
CA ASP A 227 -22.91 11.86 3.12
C ASP A 227 -22.56 10.44 2.67
N ARG A 228 -21.49 10.30 1.90
CA ARG A 228 -21.02 9.00 1.42
C ARG A 228 -20.36 8.17 2.52
N PHE A 229 -19.56 8.83 3.36
CA PHE A 229 -18.93 8.21 4.52
C PHE A 229 -19.99 7.52 5.40
N HIS A 230 -21.05 8.26 5.77
CA HIS A 230 -22.13 7.70 6.56
C HIS A 230 -22.89 6.60 5.83
N ALA A 231 -23.28 6.81 4.57
CA ALA A 231 -24.04 5.83 3.81
C ALA A 231 -23.29 4.48 3.63
N VAL A 232 -21.98 4.52 3.35
CA VAL A 232 -21.18 3.30 3.20
C VAL A 232 -20.99 2.59 4.53
N LEU A 233 -20.65 3.31 5.60
CA LEU A 233 -20.45 2.71 6.92
C LEU A 233 -21.75 2.15 7.51
N GLU A 234 -22.88 2.86 7.37
CA GLU A 234 -24.18 2.37 7.80
C GLU A 234 -24.56 1.06 7.10
N PHE A 235 -24.34 0.99 5.76
CA PHE A 235 -24.58 -0.23 4.99
C PHE A 235 -23.83 -1.45 5.56
N PHE A 236 -22.54 -1.30 5.91
CA PHE A 236 -21.76 -2.39 6.49
C PHE A 236 -22.17 -2.67 7.94
N LEU A 237 -22.46 -1.65 8.73
CA LEU A 237 -22.86 -1.80 10.12
C LEU A 237 -24.17 -2.56 10.28
N GLU A 238 -25.17 -2.26 9.43
CA GLU A 238 -26.45 -3.00 9.39
C GLU A 238 -26.29 -4.49 9.04
N ARG A 239 -25.24 -4.82 8.29
CA ARG A 239 -24.95 -6.18 7.82
C ARG A 239 -23.74 -6.80 8.50
N TRP A 240 -23.36 -6.21 9.63
CA TRP A 240 -22.15 -6.63 10.33
C TRP A 240 -22.22 -8.09 10.78
N GLN A 241 -21.13 -8.80 10.55
CA GLN A 241 -20.98 -10.19 10.98
C GLN A 241 -19.65 -10.38 11.70
N PRO A 242 -19.56 -11.32 12.64
CA PRO A 242 -18.31 -11.61 13.35
C PRO A 242 -17.15 -11.88 12.38
N GLY A 243 -15.98 -11.33 12.69
CA GLY A 243 -14.78 -11.45 11.85
C GLY A 243 -14.72 -10.47 10.67
N MET A 244 -15.70 -9.58 10.51
CA MET A 244 -15.59 -8.51 9.51
C MET A 244 -14.56 -7.47 9.93
N GLU A 245 -13.83 -6.97 8.91
CA GLU A 245 -12.84 -5.90 9.03
C GLU A 245 -12.93 -4.98 7.81
N LEU A 246 -12.99 -3.68 8.07
CA LEU A 246 -12.91 -2.63 7.04
C LEU A 246 -11.63 -1.83 7.25
N HIS A 247 -10.79 -1.73 6.22
CA HIS A 247 -9.61 -0.89 6.21
C HIS A 247 -9.88 0.39 5.41
N LEU A 248 -9.70 1.56 6.03
CA LEU A 248 -10.05 2.87 5.50
C LEU A 248 -8.87 3.83 5.61
N GLU A 249 -8.60 4.62 4.54
CA GLU A 249 -7.63 5.73 4.58
C GLU A 249 -8.38 7.04 4.90
N LEU A 250 -7.98 7.74 5.96
CA LEU A 250 -8.62 8.97 6.46
C LEU A 250 -7.68 10.17 6.41
N HIS A 251 -8.24 11.34 6.06
CA HIS A 251 -7.54 12.61 6.19
C HIS A 251 -7.96 13.29 7.51
N PRO A 252 -7.03 13.60 8.44
CA PRO A 252 -7.37 14.08 9.78
C PRO A 252 -8.12 15.42 9.78
N GLU A 253 -7.82 16.33 8.84
CA GLU A 253 -8.50 17.63 8.74
C GLU A 253 -10.00 17.53 8.39
N LEU A 254 -10.41 16.43 7.77
CA LEU A 254 -11.79 16.23 7.30
C LEU A 254 -12.63 15.40 8.28
N LEU A 255 -12.05 14.93 9.39
CA LEU A 255 -12.78 14.12 10.35
C LEU A 255 -13.62 15.01 11.28
N SER A 256 -14.94 14.90 11.20
CA SER A 256 -15.91 15.58 12.09
C SER A 256 -16.29 14.70 13.28
N ASP A 257 -16.87 15.32 14.33
CA ASP A 257 -17.37 14.61 15.51
C ASP A 257 -18.45 13.57 15.12
N ALA A 258 -19.36 13.89 14.22
CA ALA A 258 -20.36 12.95 13.70
C ALA A 258 -19.72 11.73 12.99
N MET A 259 -18.59 11.92 12.29
CA MET A 259 -17.84 10.79 11.72
C MET A 259 -17.19 9.93 12.81
N VAL A 260 -16.66 10.53 13.86
CA VAL A 260 -16.11 9.79 15.02
C VAL A 260 -17.21 8.97 15.71
N GLU A 261 -18.39 9.56 15.93
CA GLU A 261 -19.55 8.86 16.48
C GLU A 261 -19.97 7.66 15.62
N MET A 262 -19.95 7.80 14.28
CA MET A 262 -20.22 6.69 13.37
C MET A 262 -19.18 5.58 13.51
N LEU A 263 -17.87 5.92 13.55
CA LEU A 263 -16.79 4.94 13.72
C LEU A 263 -16.88 4.23 15.08
N ALA A 264 -17.32 4.92 16.13
CA ALA A 264 -17.49 4.36 17.48
C ALA A 264 -18.58 3.27 17.58
N ARG A 265 -19.51 3.22 16.62
CA ARG A 265 -20.57 2.19 16.58
C ARG A 265 -20.06 0.80 16.15
N PHE A 266 -18.86 0.72 15.57
CA PHE A 266 -18.30 -0.55 15.10
C PHE A 266 -17.70 -1.36 16.25
N PRO A 267 -17.79 -2.70 16.19
CA PRO A 267 -17.17 -3.58 17.17
C PRO A 267 -15.66 -3.37 17.24
N ARG A 268 -15.09 -3.70 18.39
CA ARG A 268 -13.63 -3.63 18.60
C ARG A 268 -12.88 -4.43 17.53
N ASN A 269 -11.85 -3.81 16.95
CA ASN A 269 -11.04 -4.33 15.85
C ASN A 269 -11.82 -4.56 14.53
N GLY A 270 -13.05 -4.10 14.42
CA GLY A 270 -13.80 -4.15 13.16
C GLY A 270 -13.32 -3.13 12.13
N LEU A 271 -12.69 -2.06 12.58
CA LEU A 271 -12.11 -1.04 11.71
C LEU A 271 -10.59 -1.00 11.84
N HIS A 272 -9.90 -0.89 10.70
CA HIS A 272 -8.50 -0.49 10.61
C HIS A 272 -8.45 0.88 9.92
N LEU A 273 -8.04 1.91 10.66
CA LEU A 273 -8.06 3.31 10.21
C LEU A 273 -6.62 3.78 9.98
N GLU A 274 -6.28 4.00 8.72
CA GLU A 274 -4.99 4.56 8.30
C GLU A 274 -5.12 6.08 8.23
N VAL A 275 -4.37 6.80 9.07
CA VAL A 275 -4.41 8.26 9.18
C VAL A 275 -3.09 8.83 8.71
N GLY A 276 -3.11 9.48 7.55
CA GLY A 276 -1.92 10.10 6.98
C GLY A 276 -1.49 11.34 7.76
N VAL A 277 -0.44 11.26 8.57
CA VAL A 277 0.19 12.38 9.27
C VAL A 277 1.32 12.96 8.45
N GLN A 278 2.21 12.11 7.96
CA GLN A 278 3.37 12.35 7.10
C GLN A 278 4.52 13.09 7.79
N SER A 279 4.25 14.25 8.41
CA SER A 279 5.17 15.04 9.22
C SER A 279 4.38 15.80 10.29
N LEU A 280 5.04 16.17 11.38
CA LEU A 280 4.54 17.09 12.39
C LEU A 280 5.27 18.44 12.38
N THR A 281 6.04 18.71 11.33
CA THR A 281 6.75 19.97 11.09
C THR A 281 5.96 20.82 10.11
N PRO A 282 5.38 21.97 10.52
CA PRO A 282 4.53 22.79 9.63
C PRO A 282 5.23 23.19 8.33
N ALA A 283 6.48 23.68 8.41
CA ALA A 283 7.22 24.09 7.22
C ALA A 283 7.46 22.93 6.22
N THR A 284 7.62 21.70 6.70
CA THR A 284 7.73 20.50 5.87
C THR A 284 6.41 20.17 5.18
N LEU A 285 5.28 20.26 5.90
CA LEU A 285 3.96 20.05 5.34
C LEU A 285 3.63 21.07 4.25
N ASP A 286 3.99 22.34 4.45
CA ASP A 286 3.85 23.39 3.45
C ASP A 286 4.72 23.12 2.21
N ALA A 287 5.99 22.75 2.42
CA ALA A 287 6.92 22.44 1.33
C ALA A 287 6.43 21.27 0.44
N VAL A 288 5.69 20.32 1.00
CA VAL A 288 5.09 19.20 0.23
C VAL A 288 3.63 19.45 -0.15
N GLN A 289 3.12 20.65 -0.04
CA GLN A 289 1.73 21.03 -0.39
C GLN A 289 0.67 20.17 0.32
N ARG A 290 0.90 19.88 1.58
CA ARG A 290 -0.05 19.16 2.44
C ARG A 290 -0.60 20.10 3.52
N PRO A 291 -1.70 20.83 3.25
CA PRO A 291 -2.30 21.72 4.24
C PRO A 291 -2.92 20.89 5.37
N GLN A 292 -2.18 20.75 6.47
CA GLN A 292 -2.57 19.98 7.63
C GLN A 292 -1.99 20.59 8.90
N SER A 293 -2.81 20.69 9.96
CA SER A 293 -2.35 21.08 11.29
C SER A 293 -1.77 19.88 12.03
N PRO A 294 -0.51 19.91 12.48
CA PRO A 294 0.06 18.87 13.33
C PRO A 294 -0.76 18.60 14.60
N ASP A 295 -1.22 19.67 15.27
CA ASP A 295 -1.99 19.54 16.50
C ASP A 295 -3.39 18.94 16.26
N ARG A 296 -4.03 19.29 15.15
CA ARG A 296 -5.29 18.66 14.72
C ARG A 296 -5.10 17.17 14.46
N ALA A 297 -4.04 16.79 13.75
CA ALA A 297 -3.74 15.39 13.47
C ALA A 297 -3.56 14.58 14.77
N LEU A 298 -2.78 15.10 15.73
CA LEU A 298 -2.60 14.44 17.03
C LEU A 298 -3.91 14.37 17.85
N THR A 299 -4.71 15.43 17.84
CA THR A 299 -6.04 15.44 18.48
C THR A 299 -6.94 14.37 17.89
N VAL A 300 -6.98 14.25 16.55
CA VAL A 300 -7.77 13.23 15.86
C VAL A 300 -7.32 11.82 16.25
N LEU A 301 -6.03 11.54 16.25
CA LEU A 301 -5.49 10.23 16.64
C LEU A 301 -5.87 9.88 18.08
N HIS A 302 -5.71 10.82 19.00
CA HIS A 302 -6.11 10.63 20.39
C HIS A 302 -7.62 10.37 20.53
N THR A 303 -8.45 11.13 19.82
CA THR A 303 -9.91 10.97 19.81
C THR A 303 -10.32 9.60 19.25
N LEU A 304 -9.77 9.19 18.10
CA LEU A 304 -10.05 7.88 17.51
C LEU A 304 -9.68 6.74 18.47
N ARG A 305 -8.49 6.82 19.07
CA ARG A 305 -8.06 5.82 20.06
C ARG A 305 -8.97 5.74 21.28
N LYS A 306 -9.41 6.89 21.80
CA LYS A 306 -10.21 6.97 23.03
C LYS A 306 -11.68 6.61 22.81
N SER A 307 -12.24 7.06 21.68
CA SER A 307 -13.69 7.02 21.42
C SER A 307 -14.13 5.87 20.54
N THR A 308 -13.20 5.13 19.92
CA THR A 308 -13.55 4.02 19.02
C THR A 308 -12.87 2.71 19.43
N GLY A 309 -13.42 1.58 18.97
CA GLY A 309 -12.77 0.27 19.06
C GLY A 309 -11.81 -0.02 17.89
N ALA A 310 -11.53 0.96 17.05
CA ALA A 310 -10.73 0.79 15.84
C ALA A 310 -9.23 0.57 16.13
N ARG A 311 -8.57 -0.19 15.28
CA ARG A 311 -7.12 -0.20 15.17
C ARG A 311 -6.72 1.03 14.37
N VAL A 312 -5.99 1.93 14.99
CA VAL A 312 -5.54 3.18 14.36
C VAL A 312 -4.07 3.06 13.96
N HIS A 313 -3.79 3.41 12.73
CA HIS A 313 -2.48 3.41 12.09
C HIS A 313 -2.15 4.83 11.64
N ALA A 314 -0.98 5.34 12.00
CA ALA A 314 -0.50 6.65 11.54
C ALA A 314 0.76 6.53 10.71
N ASP A 315 0.83 7.31 9.62
CA ASP A 315 1.98 7.32 8.70
C ASP A 315 2.88 8.52 8.93
N LEU A 316 4.19 8.28 8.99
CA LEU A 316 5.25 9.27 8.89
C LEU A 316 6.14 8.98 7.67
N ILE A 317 6.68 10.03 7.05
CA ILE A 317 7.63 9.89 5.94
C ILE A 317 8.96 10.56 6.32
N ALA A 318 10.01 9.76 6.43
CA ALA A 318 11.37 10.27 6.63
C ALA A 318 11.99 10.70 5.30
N GLY A 319 12.68 11.84 5.31
CA GLY A 319 13.34 12.41 4.12
C GLY A 319 12.51 13.41 3.34
N LEU A 320 11.41 13.91 3.91
CA LEU A 320 10.69 15.04 3.34
C LEU A 320 11.57 16.31 3.31
N PRO A 321 11.39 17.19 2.30
CA PRO A 321 12.20 18.41 2.18
C PRO A 321 12.01 19.34 3.39
N GLY A 322 13.13 19.88 3.87
CA GLY A 322 13.17 20.78 5.02
C GLY A 322 13.08 20.08 6.39
N GLU A 323 12.99 18.74 6.44
CA GLU A 323 12.89 18.01 7.71
C GLU A 323 14.19 17.31 8.05
N GLY A 324 14.92 17.88 9.03
CA GLY A 324 16.12 17.27 9.60
C GLY A 324 15.81 16.22 10.67
N LEU A 325 16.83 15.46 11.09
CA LEU A 325 16.69 14.36 12.05
C LEU A 325 16.05 14.80 13.38
N ALA A 326 16.43 15.97 13.91
CA ALA A 326 15.89 16.45 15.17
C ALA A 326 14.38 16.78 15.09
N ALA A 327 13.94 17.39 13.98
CA ALA A 327 12.53 17.69 13.76
C ALA A 327 11.70 16.40 13.58
N PHE A 328 12.21 15.44 12.80
CA PHE A 328 11.61 14.13 12.64
C PHE A 328 11.50 13.38 13.97
N ALA A 329 12.56 13.38 14.79
CA ALA A 329 12.57 12.76 16.12
C ALA A 329 11.51 13.36 17.04
N ALA A 330 11.45 14.70 17.13
CA ALA A 330 10.46 15.40 17.93
C ALA A 330 9.01 15.09 17.46
N GLY A 331 8.79 15.00 16.15
CA GLY A 331 7.51 14.59 15.56
C GLY A 331 7.15 13.16 15.94
N PHE A 332 8.09 12.24 15.85
CA PHE A 332 7.88 10.84 16.24
C PHE A 332 7.53 10.71 17.73
N ASP A 333 8.23 11.43 18.62
CA ASP A 333 7.97 11.41 20.07
C ASP A 333 6.56 11.93 20.39
N ARG A 334 6.13 13.01 19.72
CA ARG A 334 4.74 13.51 19.84
C ARG A 334 3.72 12.46 19.38
N LEU A 335 4.03 11.72 18.32
CA LEU A 335 3.12 10.70 17.80
C LEU A 335 3.02 9.49 18.72
N ILE A 336 4.16 8.99 19.25
CA ILE A 336 4.18 7.92 20.27
C ILE A 336 3.38 8.30 21.49
N SER A 337 3.44 9.55 21.94
CA SER A 337 2.70 10.03 23.12
C SER A 337 1.17 9.97 22.98
N THR A 338 0.65 9.86 21.75
CA THR A 338 -0.80 9.63 21.53
C THR A 338 -1.23 8.22 21.93
N GLY A 339 -0.26 7.30 22.05
CA GLY A 339 -0.46 5.89 22.43
C GLY A 339 -1.17 5.07 21.35
N ILE A 340 -1.16 5.48 20.09
CA ILE A 340 -1.69 4.66 18.99
C ILE A 340 -0.87 3.38 18.84
N PRO A 341 -1.51 2.26 18.43
CA PRO A 341 -0.87 0.95 18.42
C PRO A 341 0.06 0.73 17.21
N GLU A 342 -0.03 1.57 16.19
CA GLU A 342 0.72 1.36 14.94
C GLU A 342 1.18 2.70 14.34
N ILE A 343 2.49 2.83 14.12
CA ILE A 343 3.12 3.96 13.45
C ILE A 343 3.98 3.41 12.31
N GLN A 344 3.59 3.68 11.09
CA GLN A 344 4.40 3.33 9.93
C GLN A 344 5.37 4.47 9.61
N VAL A 345 6.66 4.17 9.61
CA VAL A 345 7.68 5.09 9.15
C VAL A 345 8.09 4.72 7.72
N GLY A 346 7.62 5.48 6.75
CA GLY A 346 8.01 5.35 5.34
C GLY A 346 9.30 6.12 5.05
N ILE A 347 10.05 5.67 4.03
CA ILE A 347 11.14 6.47 3.43
C ILE A 347 10.57 7.15 2.19
N LEU A 348 10.82 8.45 2.03
CA LEU A 348 10.35 9.22 0.88
C LEU A 348 10.75 8.55 -0.43
N LYS A 349 9.81 8.50 -1.37
CA LYS A 349 10.00 7.93 -2.71
C LYS A 349 9.64 8.95 -3.78
N ARG A 350 10.44 9.04 -4.82
CA ARG A 350 10.11 9.80 -6.03
C ARG A 350 9.24 8.95 -6.95
N LEU A 351 7.97 8.85 -6.61
CA LEU A 351 7.04 8.00 -7.36
C LEU A 351 6.78 8.54 -8.77
N PRO A 352 6.82 7.69 -9.80
CA PRO A 352 6.61 8.09 -11.19
C PRO A 352 5.31 8.89 -11.40
N GLY A 353 5.44 10.06 -12.01
CA GLY A 353 4.33 10.97 -12.31
C GLY A 353 3.77 11.74 -11.11
N SER A 354 4.37 11.65 -9.93
CA SER A 354 4.06 12.59 -8.83
C SER A 354 4.58 14.00 -9.17
N PRO A 355 4.08 15.07 -8.53
CA PRO A 355 4.66 16.42 -8.72
C PRO A 355 6.17 16.44 -8.39
N MET A 356 6.60 15.70 -7.38
CA MET A 356 8.01 15.58 -7.00
C MET A 356 8.88 14.85 -8.04
N ASP A 357 8.29 13.98 -8.86
CA ASP A 357 8.99 13.35 -9.98
C ASP A 357 9.29 14.36 -11.09
N GLN A 358 8.39 15.33 -11.31
CA GLN A 358 8.57 16.40 -12.28
C GLN A 358 9.51 17.51 -11.78
N THR A 359 9.42 17.82 -10.48
CA THR A 359 10.23 18.88 -9.83
C THR A 359 10.79 18.33 -8.51
N PRO A 360 11.91 17.60 -8.57
CA PRO A 360 12.54 17.07 -7.37
C PRO A 360 13.01 18.20 -6.44
N PRO A 361 12.95 18.01 -5.11
CA PRO A 361 13.47 18.98 -4.16
C PRO A 361 14.98 19.25 -4.37
N GLU A 362 15.39 20.49 -4.19
CA GLU A 362 16.78 20.88 -4.29
C GLU A 362 17.68 20.10 -3.31
N GLY A 363 18.79 19.59 -3.79
CA GLY A 363 19.74 18.80 -3.00
C GLY A 363 19.28 17.38 -2.66
N ALA A 364 18.10 16.95 -3.13
CA ALA A 364 17.64 15.58 -2.96
C ALA A 364 18.20 14.66 -4.04
N LEU A 365 18.77 13.52 -3.62
CA LEU A 365 19.21 12.45 -4.48
C LEU A 365 18.29 11.24 -4.28
N PHE A 366 17.73 10.71 -5.36
CA PHE A 366 16.86 9.54 -5.33
C PHE A 366 17.49 8.36 -6.07
N SER A 367 17.13 7.13 -5.66
CA SER A 367 17.43 5.94 -6.44
C SER A 367 16.77 6.05 -7.84
N THR A 368 17.51 5.64 -8.86
CA THR A 368 16.98 5.50 -10.23
C THR A 368 16.15 4.24 -10.40
N GLU A 369 16.37 3.26 -9.53
CA GLU A 369 15.67 1.97 -9.55
C GLU A 369 14.53 1.93 -8.53
N PRO A 370 13.47 1.16 -8.79
CA PRO A 370 12.44 0.88 -7.80
C PRO A 370 13.03 0.38 -6.47
N PRO A 371 12.53 0.82 -5.34
CA PRO A 371 11.34 1.63 -5.12
C PRO A 371 11.57 3.16 -5.12
N TYR A 372 12.57 3.70 -5.80
CA TYR A 372 12.86 5.13 -6.00
C TYR A 372 13.02 5.92 -4.70
N GLU A 373 13.59 5.29 -3.67
CA GLU A 373 13.77 5.90 -2.36
C GLU A 373 14.76 7.06 -2.41
N VAL A 374 14.52 8.06 -1.56
CA VAL A 374 15.50 9.13 -1.33
C VAL A 374 16.76 8.54 -0.70
N LEU A 375 17.92 8.88 -1.28
CA LEU A 375 19.23 8.45 -0.81
C LEU A 375 19.90 9.52 0.06
N GLN A 376 19.61 10.80 -0.23
CA GLN A 376 20.13 11.95 0.48
C GLN A 376 19.19 13.13 0.29
N THR A 377 19.05 14.00 1.29
CA THR A 377 18.44 15.32 1.17
C THR A 377 19.43 16.39 1.60
N LYS A 378 19.03 17.65 1.53
CA LYS A 378 19.83 18.76 2.05
C LYS A 378 20.07 18.63 3.58
N GLU A 379 19.08 18.08 4.30
CA GLU A 379 19.06 17.95 5.77
C GLU A 379 19.57 16.60 6.26
N LEU A 380 19.45 15.54 5.46
CA LEU A 380 19.74 14.16 5.86
C LEU A 380 20.77 13.52 4.94
N SER A 381 21.88 13.08 5.51
CA SER A 381 22.91 12.34 4.79
C SER A 381 22.41 10.94 4.39
N PHE A 382 23.07 10.31 3.43
CA PHE A 382 22.84 8.92 3.05
C PHE A 382 22.88 7.97 4.27
N PHE A 383 23.89 8.10 5.11
CA PHE A 383 24.02 7.23 6.29
C PHE A 383 22.89 7.43 7.29
N THR A 384 22.42 8.67 7.48
CA THR A 384 21.26 8.96 8.34
C THR A 384 19.99 8.32 7.79
N LEU A 385 19.74 8.42 6.49
CA LEU A 385 18.57 7.78 5.84
C LEU A 385 18.64 6.26 5.91
N GLN A 386 19.83 5.65 5.76
CA GLN A 386 19.98 4.21 5.97
C GLN A 386 19.71 3.78 7.42
N ARG A 387 20.07 4.59 8.41
CA ARG A 387 19.72 4.35 9.82
C ARG A 387 18.21 4.46 10.02
N LEU A 388 17.54 5.45 9.45
CA LEU A 388 16.09 5.61 9.51
C LEU A 388 15.35 4.46 8.78
N LYS A 389 15.90 3.95 7.69
CA LYS A 389 15.36 2.78 6.99
C LYS A 389 15.45 1.51 7.87
N ARG A 390 16.54 1.30 8.57
CA ARG A 390 16.67 0.20 9.55
C ARG A 390 15.73 0.41 10.73
N PHE A 391 15.67 1.63 11.27
CA PHE A 391 14.71 2.02 12.31
C PHE A 391 13.29 1.63 11.92
N SER A 392 12.81 2.05 10.74
CA SER A 392 11.47 1.75 10.23
C SER A 392 11.17 0.24 10.22
N ARG A 393 12.09 -0.56 9.67
CA ARG A 393 11.93 -2.02 9.57
C ARG A 393 11.95 -2.71 10.94
N HIS A 394 12.84 -2.29 11.83
CA HIS A 394 12.89 -2.80 13.19
C HIS A 394 11.65 -2.36 13.98
N PHE A 395 11.20 -1.10 13.82
CA PHE A 395 10.02 -0.57 14.50
C PHE A 395 8.76 -1.38 14.16
N ASP A 396 8.58 -1.70 12.89
CA ASP A 396 7.52 -2.60 12.44
C ASP A 396 7.57 -3.96 13.15
N ARG A 397 8.76 -4.52 13.35
CA ARG A 397 8.97 -5.85 13.94
C ARG A 397 8.97 -5.89 15.46
N TYR A 398 9.30 -4.80 16.13
CA TYR A 398 9.31 -4.73 17.59
C TYR A 398 8.00 -4.14 18.14
N PHE A 399 7.54 -3.03 17.59
CA PHE A 399 6.39 -2.27 18.10
C PHE A 399 5.09 -2.60 17.35
N ASN A 400 5.00 -2.35 16.04
CA ASN A 400 3.76 -2.48 15.28
C ASN A 400 3.21 -3.91 15.26
N CYS A 401 4.06 -4.93 15.30
CA CYS A 401 3.62 -6.32 15.38
C CYS A 401 2.95 -6.69 16.71
N GLY A 402 3.00 -5.81 17.72
CA GLY A 402 2.41 -6.02 19.04
C GLY A 402 2.99 -7.21 19.83
N ALA A 403 4.21 -7.67 19.47
CA ALA A 403 4.82 -8.84 20.12
C ALA A 403 5.45 -8.52 21.50
N PHE A 404 5.82 -7.27 21.74
CA PHE A 404 6.59 -6.85 22.91
C PHE A 404 6.02 -5.58 23.59
N PRO A 405 4.73 -5.47 23.89
CA PRO A 405 4.12 -4.21 24.32
C PRO A 405 4.73 -3.66 25.60
N ARG A 406 4.90 -4.48 26.64
CA ARG A 406 5.46 -4.05 27.93
C ARG A 406 6.97 -3.82 27.85
N ALA A 407 7.69 -4.68 27.14
CA ALA A 407 9.11 -4.50 26.94
C ALA A 407 9.43 -3.23 26.13
N MET A 408 8.58 -2.84 25.18
CA MET A 408 8.72 -1.59 24.43
C MET A 408 8.46 -0.35 25.31
N GLU A 409 7.56 -0.42 26.30
CA GLU A 409 7.42 0.64 27.30
C GLU A 409 8.70 0.84 28.09
N LEU A 410 9.39 -0.25 28.46
CA LEU A 410 10.70 -0.16 29.13
C LEU A 410 11.77 0.45 28.21
N VAL A 411 11.79 0.10 26.92
CA VAL A 411 12.69 0.70 25.93
C VAL A 411 12.49 2.22 25.88
N PHE A 412 11.25 2.66 25.72
CA PHE A 412 10.95 4.10 25.60
C PHE A 412 11.28 4.87 26.88
N ALA A 413 11.28 4.22 28.04
CA ALA A 413 11.68 4.81 29.31
C ALA A 413 13.20 4.97 29.50
N THR A 414 14.04 4.36 28.63
CA THR A 414 15.51 4.44 28.77
C THR A 414 16.09 5.82 28.45
N LYS A 415 15.37 6.66 27.70
CA LYS A 415 15.78 8.02 27.29
C LYS A 415 14.61 8.99 27.37
N ALA A 416 14.93 10.29 27.37
CA ALA A 416 13.93 11.35 27.30
C ALA A 416 13.14 11.35 25.97
N SER A 417 13.74 10.84 24.89
CA SER A 417 13.14 10.69 23.56
C SER A 417 12.90 9.21 23.26
N ALA A 418 11.67 8.84 22.98
CA ALA A 418 11.30 7.49 22.53
C ALA A 418 11.96 7.15 21.18
N PHE A 419 12.10 8.16 20.30
CA PHE A 419 12.82 8.02 19.05
C PHE A 419 14.29 7.64 19.28
N GLU A 420 15.01 8.37 20.15
CA GLU A 420 16.42 8.09 20.45
C GLU A 420 16.61 6.73 21.10
N ALA A 421 15.73 6.35 22.03
CA ALA A 421 15.74 5.05 22.66
C ALA A 421 15.62 3.92 21.64
N PHE A 422 14.64 4.02 20.75
CA PHE A 422 14.45 3.00 19.73
C PHE A 422 15.49 3.05 18.62
N LEU A 423 16.01 4.21 18.26
CA LEU A 423 17.11 4.34 17.29
C LEU A 423 18.38 3.61 17.80
N LEU A 424 18.64 3.68 19.10
CA LEU A 424 19.74 2.95 19.73
C LEU A 424 19.49 1.43 19.72
N LEU A 425 18.31 0.97 20.13
CA LEU A 425 17.94 -0.45 20.03
C LEU A 425 18.08 -0.96 18.59
N SER A 426 17.63 -0.18 17.60
CA SER A 426 17.76 -0.53 16.20
C SER A 426 19.22 -0.64 15.73
N ALA A 427 20.09 0.26 16.23
CA ALA A 427 21.53 0.22 15.93
C ALA A 427 22.20 -1.03 16.54
N GLU A 428 21.95 -1.32 17.80
CA GLU A 428 22.48 -2.50 18.49
C GLU A 428 21.96 -3.82 17.89
N THR A 429 20.67 -3.85 17.48
CA THR A 429 20.11 -4.99 16.75
C THR A 429 20.84 -5.21 15.43
N TRP A 430 21.14 -4.12 14.70
CA TRP A 430 21.87 -4.22 13.44
C TRP A 430 23.32 -4.68 13.65
N GLU A 431 24.02 -4.15 14.65
CA GLU A 431 25.38 -4.55 14.99
C GLU A 431 25.46 -6.04 15.37
N ALA A 432 24.48 -6.53 16.12
CA ALA A 432 24.43 -7.89 16.57
C ALA A 432 24.07 -8.92 15.47
N THR A 433 23.27 -8.51 14.47
CA THR A 433 22.66 -9.46 13.52
C THR A 433 23.03 -9.22 12.06
N GLY A 434 23.49 -8.02 11.70
CA GLY A 434 23.66 -7.59 10.31
C GLY A 434 22.37 -7.53 9.50
N LYS A 435 21.19 -7.66 10.12
CA LYS A 435 19.90 -7.79 9.45
C LYS A 435 18.89 -6.73 9.91
N SER A 436 18.10 -6.24 8.99
CA SER A 436 16.97 -5.35 9.28
C SER A 436 15.59 -6.00 9.00
N TRP A 437 15.58 -7.24 8.50
CA TRP A 437 14.37 -8.02 8.20
C TRP A 437 14.66 -9.52 8.36
N GLY A 438 13.59 -10.34 8.42
CA GLY A 438 13.73 -11.79 8.58
C GLY A 438 14.31 -12.22 9.94
N LEU A 439 14.18 -11.37 10.98
CA LEU A 439 14.58 -11.71 12.34
C LEU A 439 13.50 -12.52 13.02
N SER A 440 13.84 -13.71 13.52
CA SER A 440 12.90 -14.52 14.30
C SER A 440 12.50 -13.82 15.61
N ILE A 441 11.41 -14.24 16.22
CA ILE A 441 10.95 -13.65 17.49
C ILE A 441 11.96 -13.89 18.60
N GLU A 442 12.65 -15.01 18.60
CA GLU A 442 13.69 -15.38 19.56
C GLU A 442 14.91 -14.46 19.42
N THR A 443 15.34 -14.18 18.16
CA THR A 443 16.45 -13.25 17.90
C THR A 443 16.09 -11.84 18.36
N ARG A 444 14.87 -11.39 18.08
CA ARG A 444 14.38 -10.05 18.52
C ARG A 444 14.32 -9.98 20.04
N ALA A 445 13.81 -11.01 20.71
CA ALA A 445 13.76 -11.09 22.17
C ALA A 445 15.15 -11.03 22.80
N ALA A 446 16.14 -11.77 22.25
CA ALA A 446 17.51 -11.74 22.74
C ALA A 446 18.18 -10.36 22.57
N CYS A 447 17.95 -9.67 21.43
CA CYS A 447 18.46 -8.30 21.24
C CYS A 447 17.79 -7.30 22.21
N LEU A 448 16.47 -7.43 22.41
CA LEU A 448 15.70 -6.59 23.32
C LEU A 448 16.14 -6.79 24.78
N GLN A 449 16.35 -8.04 25.21
CA GLN A 449 16.85 -8.36 26.53
C GLN A 449 18.22 -7.72 26.79
N ARG A 450 19.17 -7.91 25.86
CA ARG A 450 20.51 -7.32 25.95
C ARG A 450 20.48 -5.81 26.04
N TYR A 451 19.65 -5.15 25.21
CA TYR A 451 19.48 -3.72 25.26
C TYR A 451 18.96 -3.24 26.62
N LEU A 452 17.91 -3.88 27.16
CA LEU A 452 17.31 -3.49 28.43
C LEU A 452 18.27 -3.75 29.62
N GLU A 453 19.02 -4.84 29.60
CA GLU A 453 20.05 -5.12 30.60
C GLU A 453 21.17 -4.05 30.61
N ALA A 454 21.55 -3.54 29.43
CA ALA A 454 22.60 -2.52 29.29
C ALA A 454 22.13 -1.10 29.64
N HIS A 455 20.84 -0.79 29.43
CA HIS A 455 20.33 0.58 29.48
C HIS A 455 19.29 0.84 30.57
N THR A 456 18.98 -0.15 31.41
CA THR A 456 18.08 0.02 32.58
C THR A 456 18.72 -0.54 33.83
N SER A 457 18.16 -0.17 34.99
CA SER A 457 18.52 -0.75 36.29
C SER A 457 17.66 -1.97 36.67
N HIS A 458 16.83 -2.46 35.76
CA HIS A 458 16.00 -3.63 36.02
C HIS A 458 16.84 -4.90 36.12
N ASP A 459 16.46 -5.81 37.01
CA ASP A 459 17.09 -7.13 37.13
C ASP A 459 16.87 -7.96 35.85
N ALA A 460 17.93 -8.68 35.44
CA ALA A 460 17.88 -9.49 34.20
C ALA A 460 16.77 -10.53 34.22
N GLY A 461 16.45 -11.13 35.36
CA GLY A 461 15.32 -12.07 35.52
C GLY A 461 13.98 -11.39 35.27
N ASN A 462 13.78 -10.18 35.78
CA ASN A 462 12.56 -9.42 35.53
C ASN A 462 12.41 -9.03 34.04
N ILE A 463 13.50 -8.61 33.39
CA ILE A 463 13.49 -8.29 31.95
C ILE A 463 13.10 -9.54 31.15
N ALA A 464 13.74 -10.68 31.41
CA ALA A 464 13.44 -11.94 30.73
C ALA A 464 11.98 -12.36 30.92
N GLN A 465 11.45 -12.20 32.14
CA GLN A 465 10.04 -12.51 32.44
C GLN A 465 9.07 -11.61 31.69
N VAL A 466 9.33 -10.29 31.62
CA VAL A 466 8.48 -9.35 30.87
C VAL A 466 8.43 -9.72 29.37
N ILE A 467 9.58 -10.01 28.77
CA ILE A 467 9.68 -10.43 27.37
C ILE A 467 8.95 -11.76 27.12
N ALA A 468 9.14 -12.74 28.00
CA ALA A 468 8.47 -14.04 27.90
C ALA A 468 6.95 -13.92 28.02
N ASP A 469 6.47 -13.11 28.95
CA ASP A 469 5.04 -12.82 29.15
C ASP A 469 4.43 -12.13 27.92
N ASP A 470 5.15 -11.17 27.31
CA ASP A 470 4.70 -10.48 26.12
C ASP A 470 4.54 -11.46 24.94
N ILE A 471 5.53 -12.34 24.74
CA ILE A 471 5.48 -13.38 23.69
C ILE A 471 4.32 -14.36 23.94
N ALA A 472 4.12 -14.79 25.18
CA ALA A 472 3.07 -15.75 25.54
C ALA A 472 1.65 -15.21 25.33
N ARG A 473 1.47 -13.89 25.51
CA ARG A 473 0.18 -13.19 25.33
C ARG A 473 -0.10 -12.76 23.91
N ARG A 474 0.85 -12.96 22.99
CA ARG A 474 0.67 -12.60 21.57
C ARG A 474 -0.57 -13.28 21.00
N PRO A 475 -1.50 -12.53 20.36
CA PRO A 475 -2.64 -13.12 19.68
C PRO A 475 -2.15 -14.12 18.61
N ARG A 476 -2.53 -15.38 18.73
CA ARG A 476 -2.30 -16.37 17.66
C ARG A 476 -3.19 -16.01 16.48
N GLY A 477 -2.61 -15.57 15.36
CA GLY A 477 -3.38 -15.34 14.13
C GLY A 477 -3.22 -13.96 13.48
N VAL A 478 -2.33 -13.09 13.92
CA VAL A 478 -1.89 -11.97 13.08
C VAL A 478 -0.90 -12.52 12.04
N ALA A 479 -1.42 -13.33 11.12
CA ALA A 479 -0.70 -13.74 9.93
C ALA A 479 -0.51 -12.50 9.05
N GLY A 480 0.71 -12.01 8.93
CA GLY A 480 1.02 -10.89 8.02
C GLY A 480 2.33 -10.17 8.31
N THR A 481 3.02 -10.47 9.41
CA THR A 481 4.25 -9.77 9.77
C THR A 481 5.51 -10.64 9.80
N ASP A 482 5.43 -11.93 9.52
CA ASP A 482 6.58 -12.85 9.57
C ASP A 482 7.11 -13.26 8.18
N ALA A 483 6.80 -12.52 7.11
CA ALA A 483 7.39 -12.73 5.77
C ALA A 483 8.01 -11.45 5.24
#